data_d87f52b6c7034eafc740ab7cde20cfe3
#
_entry.id   d87f52b6c7034eafc740ab7cde20cfe3
#
_cell.length_a   1.000
_cell.length_b   1.000
_cell.length_c   1.000
_cell.angle_alpha   90.00
_cell.angle_beta   90.00
_cell.angle_gamma   90.00
#
_symmetry.space_group_name_H-M   'P 1'
#
loop_
_entity.id
_entity.type
_entity.pdbx_description
1 polymer ?
#
loop_
_entity_poly.entity_id
_entity_poly.type
_entity_poly.pdbx_seq_one_letter_code
_entity_poly.pdbx_strand_id
1 'polypeptide(L)'
;MRYAPLLLEIWREVGRHNDIGESVERILPLLAAKIPVDRLLVRGFDLDAGRIETLAHARMIQAGVAPLRGKVEPPLRELEALHQWCNLGQVIQGPVVQVQRQLAGLLPAELEGEAFVSPLEYEARTASVMVLTTRPGRLLRGDHDELGRALVEPLAVAVANDRRLRELVTLRESLEADNQALRSRLGRQDISDSVVGSDMGLRGVMDQIQLVARSDAPVLILGETGSGKEVVARAIHSQSRRGSGPFLRVNCGAIPPELIDSELFGHERGSFTGAVSDRRGWFERADGGTLFLDEVGELPPAAQVRLLRILQDGMLERVGGEREQHVDVRIVAATHRDLPAMVVEGKFRRDLWYRIAVFPISLPPLRERTADIPALTAHFARRAASRLGLPPLSVAAEEIGLLQAYSWPGNVRELSAVIE
;
A
#
# COMPACT_ATOMS: atom_id res chain seq x y z
N MET A 1 -39.26 -18.17 -20.38
CA MET A 1 -37.90 -18.22 -19.78
C MET A 1 -37.96 -18.95 -18.42
N ARG A 2 -37.50 -20.20 -18.40
CA ARG A 2 -37.58 -21.10 -17.22
C ARG A 2 -36.75 -20.62 -16.05
N TYR A 3 -35.67 -19.88 -16.30
CA TYR A 3 -34.68 -19.44 -15.29
C TYR A 3 -34.79 -17.94 -14.95
N ALA A 4 -35.80 -17.21 -15.39
CA ALA A 4 -35.94 -15.77 -15.13
C ALA A 4 -35.84 -15.35 -13.63
N PRO A 5 -36.49 -16.06 -12.68
CA PRO A 5 -36.38 -15.72 -11.27
C PRO A 5 -34.93 -15.87 -10.74
N LEU A 6 -34.23 -16.94 -11.15
CA LEU A 6 -32.86 -17.21 -10.77
C LEU A 6 -31.89 -16.13 -11.32
N LEU A 7 -32.09 -15.76 -12.59
CA LEU A 7 -31.27 -14.69 -13.20
C LEU A 7 -31.46 -13.35 -12.49
N LEU A 8 -32.68 -13.04 -12.03
CA LEU A 8 -32.93 -11.84 -11.24
C LEU A 8 -32.20 -11.85 -9.89
N GLU A 9 -32.14 -13.01 -9.22
CA GLU A 9 -31.35 -13.16 -7.99
C GLU A 9 -29.85 -12.99 -8.26
N ILE A 10 -29.35 -13.59 -9.34
CA ILE A 10 -27.95 -13.44 -9.76
C ILE A 10 -27.59 -11.98 -10.06
N TRP A 11 -28.44 -11.25 -10.78
CA TRP A 11 -28.26 -9.83 -11.03
C TRP A 11 -28.24 -8.99 -9.72
N ARG A 12 -29.05 -9.37 -8.74
CA ARG A 12 -29.05 -8.71 -7.42
C ARG A 12 -27.72 -8.96 -6.67
N GLU A 13 -27.20 -10.18 -6.72
CA GLU A 13 -25.92 -10.48 -6.06
C GLU A 13 -24.75 -9.76 -6.75
N VAL A 14 -24.71 -9.72 -8.09
CA VAL A 14 -23.73 -8.94 -8.85
C VAL A 14 -23.79 -7.44 -8.52
N GLY A 15 -25.02 -6.90 -8.35
CA GLY A 15 -25.21 -5.48 -8.03
C GLY A 15 -24.92 -5.11 -6.57
N ARG A 16 -24.84 -6.10 -5.66
CA ARG A 16 -24.54 -5.87 -4.25
C ARG A 16 -23.04 -5.93 -3.94
N HIS A 17 -22.30 -6.69 -4.72
CA HIS A 17 -20.89 -6.97 -4.47
C HIS A 17 -20.04 -6.34 -5.57
N ASN A 18 -19.01 -5.59 -5.15
CA ASN A 18 -18.07 -4.97 -6.06
C ASN A 18 -16.85 -5.87 -6.36
N ASP A 19 -16.69 -6.96 -5.60
CA ASP A 19 -15.63 -7.97 -5.78
C ASP A 19 -16.22 -9.18 -6.51
N ILE A 20 -15.54 -9.61 -7.58
CA ILE A 20 -15.97 -10.77 -8.37
C ILE A 20 -15.88 -12.07 -7.57
N GLY A 21 -14.97 -12.20 -6.62
CA GLY A 21 -14.83 -13.36 -5.74
C GLY A 21 -16.07 -13.56 -4.87
N GLU A 22 -16.53 -12.50 -4.20
CA GLU A 22 -17.75 -12.53 -3.39
C GLU A 22 -18.98 -12.85 -4.24
N SER A 23 -19.08 -12.25 -5.43
CA SER A 23 -20.16 -12.49 -6.36
C SER A 23 -20.23 -13.97 -6.76
N VAL A 24 -19.10 -14.58 -7.13
CA VAL A 24 -19.01 -15.98 -7.56
C VAL A 24 -19.35 -16.94 -6.41
N GLU A 25 -18.91 -16.67 -5.18
CA GLU A 25 -19.23 -17.48 -4.00
C GLU A 25 -20.74 -17.47 -3.67
N ARG A 26 -21.43 -16.37 -3.90
CA ARG A 26 -22.88 -16.25 -3.69
C ARG A 26 -23.70 -16.84 -4.83
N ILE A 27 -23.23 -16.72 -6.06
CA ILE A 27 -23.93 -17.21 -7.26
C ILE A 27 -23.90 -18.74 -7.35
N LEU A 28 -22.76 -19.39 -7.00
CA LEU A 28 -22.63 -20.83 -7.15
C LEU A 28 -23.69 -21.66 -6.43
N PRO A 29 -24.06 -21.43 -5.16
CA PRO A 29 -25.15 -22.13 -4.49
C PRO A 29 -26.50 -21.99 -5.18
N LEU A 30 -26.79 -20.82 -5.74
CA LEU A 30 -28.02 -20.56 -6.48
C LEU A 30 -28.08 -21.41 -7.77
N LEU A 31 -26.95 -21.52 -8.47
CA LEU A 31 -26.83 -22.35 -9.66
C LEU A 31 -26.93 -23.86 -9.32
N ALA A 32 -26.21 -24.31 -8.30
CA ALA A 32 -26.15 -25.70 -7.89
C ALA A 32 -27.51 -26.26 -7.43
N ALA A 33 -28.43 -25.39 -7.00
CA ALA A 33 -29.83 -25.74 -6.70
C ALA A 33 -30.65 -26.07 -7.96
N LYS A 34 -30.20 -25.69 -9.16
CA LYS A 34 -30.96 -25.83 -10.41
C LYS A 34 -30.26 -26.70 -11.43
N ILE A 35 -28.93 -26.71 -11.46
CA ILE A 35 -28.09 -27.45 -12.40
C ILE A 35 -26.98 -28.21 -11.66
N PRO A 36 -26.42 -29.30 -12.21
CA PRO A 36 -25.48 -30.16 -11.51
C PRO A 36 -24.05 -29.60 -11.44
N VAL A 37 -23.87 -28.31 -11.27
CA VAL A 37 -22.56 -27.66 -11.16
C VAL A 37 -21.95 -27.82 -9.75
N ASP A 38 -20.64 -27.93 -9.71
CA ASP A 38 -19.86 -28.05 -8.47
C ASP A 38 -18.90 -26.86 -8.30
N ARG A 39 -18.46 -26.26 -9.41
CA ARG A 39 -17.53 -25.13 -9.38
C ARG A 39 -17.88 -24.09 -10.41
N LEU A 40 -17.59 -22.84 -10.04
CA LEU A 40 -17.61 -21.69 -10.92
C LEU A 40 -16.26 -20.99 -10.79
N LEU A 41 -15.55 -20.86 -11.91
CA LEU A 41 -14.29 -20.12 -11.98
C LEU A 41 -14.45 -18.96 -12.99
N VAL A 42 -13.77 -17.87 -12.68
CA VAL A 42 -13.51 -16.79 -13.63
C VAL A 42 -12.00 -16.67 -13.79
N ARG A 43 -11.54 -16.86 -15.04
CA ARG A 43 -10.13 -16.76 -15.39
C ARG A 43 -9.92 -15.53 -16.24
N GLY A 44 -8.88 -14.76 -15.91
CA GLY A 44 -8.40 -13.66 -16.74
C GLY A 44 -7.09 -14.03 -17.41
N PHE A 45 -6.82 -13.51 -18.58
CA PHE A 45 -5.52 -13.58 -19.22
C PHE A 45 -5.15 -12.28 -19.91
N ASP A 46 -3.83 -12.04 -19.94
CA ASP A 46 -3.21 -10.82 -20.43
C ASP A 46 -2.07 -11.22 -21.35
N LEU A 47 -2.17 -10.82 -22.64
CA LEU A 47 -1.15 -11.11 -23.65
C LEU A 47 0.17 -10.36 -23.37
N ASP A 48 0.11 -9.15 -22.81
CA ASP A 48 1.30 -8.36 -22.50
C ASP A 48 2.05 -8.93 -21.31
N ALA A 49 1.31 -9.37 -20.28
CA ALA A 49 1.88 -9.99 -19.11
C ALA A 49 2.25 -11.47 -19.31
N GLY A 50 1.81 -12.09 -20.44
CA GLY A 50 2.11 -13.47 -20.78
C GLY A 50 1.52 -14.50 -19.81
N ARG A 51 0.39 -14.21 -19.15
CA ARG A 51 -0.11 -15.03 -18.04
C ARG A 51 -1.62 -15.22 -18.03
N ILE A 52 -2.04 -16.33 -17.43
CA ILE A 52 -3.43 -16.60 -17.06
C ILE A 52 -3.55 -16.61 -15.54
N GLU A 53 -4.54 -15.93 -14.99
CA GLU A 53 -4.78 -15.88 -13.54
C GLU A 53 -6.24 -16.22 -13.19
N THR A 54 -6.46 -16.75 -12.00
CA THR A 54 -7.81 -16.96 -11.47
C THR A 54 -8.29 -15.68 -10.82
N LEU A 55 -9.28 -15.01 -11.42
CA LEU A 55 -9.89 -13.81 -10.87
C LEU A 55 -10.84 -14.15 -9.72
N ALA A 56 -11.63 -15.21 -9.89
CA ALA A 56 -12.57 -15.69 -8.88
C ALA A 56 -12.76 -17.21 -8.96
N HIS A 57 -13.05 -17.83 -7.84
CA HIS A 57 -13.30 -19.26 -7.74
C HIS A 57 -14.25 -19.60 -6.59
N ALA A 58 -15.30 -20.35 -6.88
CA ALA A 58 -16.17 -20.95 -5.86
C ALA A 58 -16.35 -22.44 -6.10
N ARG A 59 -16.56 -23.20 -5.01
CA ARG A 59 -16.83 -24.63 -5.00
C ARG A 59 -17.89 -24.98 -3.96
N MET A 60 -18.78 -25.94 -4.29
CA MET A 60 -19.87 -26.36 -3.38
C MET A 60 -19.40 -27.11 -2.14
N ILE A 61 -18.28 -27.84 -2.21
CA ILE A 61 -17.73 -28.63 -1.09
C ILE A 61 -16.40 -28.05 -0.68
N GLN A 62 -16.33 -27.48 0.52
CA GLN A 62 -15.13 -26.85 1.09
C GLN A 62 -14.26 -27.79 1.93
N ALA A 63 -14.28 -29.07 1.75
CA ALA A 63 -13.44 -29.98 2.56
C ALA A 63 -12.02 -30.11 1.99
N GLY A 64 -11.06 -29.42 2.62
CA GLY A 64 -9.64 -29.79 2.63
C GLY A 64 -8.81 -29.58 1.35
N VAL A 65 -9.28 -28.84 0.35
CA VAL A 65 -8.51 -28.56 -0.87
C VAL A 65 -8.21 -27.07 -0.93
N ALA A 66 -6.93 -26.73 -1.10
CA ALA A 66 -6.47 -25.35 -1.29
C ALA A 66 -7.25 -24.64 -2.43
N PRO A 67 -7.53 -23.35 -2.33
CA PRO A 67 -8.18 -22.60 -3.40
C PRO A 67 -7.33 -22.72 -4.66
N LEU A 68 -7.98 -22.94 -5.83
CA LEU A 68 -7.34 -22.93 -7.15
C LEU A 68 -6.87 -21.48 -7.50
N ARG A 69 -5.99 -20.94 -6.67
CA ARG A 69 -5.30 -19.66 -6.91
C ARG A 69 -3.99 -20.00 -7.60
N GLY A 70 -3.95 -19.87 -8.93
CA GLY A 70 -2.73 -20.10 -9.68
C GLY A 70 -2.59 -19.08 -10.79
N LYS A 71 -1.44 -18.46 -10.84
CA LYS A 71 -0.93 -17.83 -12.06
C LYS A 71 -0.26 -18.91 -12.86
N VAL A 72 -0.58 -19.01 -14.13
CA VAL A 72 0.03 -19.94 -15.08
C VAL A 72 0.59 -19.09 -16.21
N GLU A 73 1.81 -19.38 -16.63
CA GLU A 73 2.49 -18.72 -17.74
C GLU A 73 2.60 -19.73 -18.90
N PRO A 74 1.53 -19.91 -19.69
CA PRO A 74 1.57 -20.82 -20.84
C PRO A 74 2.41 -20.23 -21.98
N PRO A 75 2.84 -21.04 -22.93
CA PRO A 75 3.50 -20.55 -24.14
C PRO A 75 2.67 -19.50 -24.85
N LEU A 76 3.32 -18.48 -25.43
CA LEU A 76 2.64 -17.35 -26.08
C LEU A 76 1.64 -17.81 -27.18
N ARG A 77 1.97 -18.86 -27.91
CA ARG A 77 1.07 -19.46 -28.93
C ARG A 77 -0.26 -19.95 -28.35
N GLU A 78 -0.25 -20.49 -27.14
CA GLU A 78 -1.47 -20.95 -26.47
C GLU A 78 -2.32 -19.76 -26.02
N LEU A 79 -1.68 -18.70 -25.50
CA LEU A 79 -2.37 -17.46 -25.15
C LEU A 79 -3.00 -16.78 -26.36
N GLU A 80 -2.27 -16.71 -27.47
CA GLU A 80 -2.81 -16.15 -28.74
C GLU A 80 -4.00 -16.97 -29.25
N ALA A 81 -3.93 -18.29 -29.17
CA ALA A 81 -5.04 -19.17 -29.56
C ALA A 81 -6.28 -18.97 -28.65
N LEU A 82 -6.08 -18.85 -27.33
CA LEU A 82 -7.15 -18.53 -26.39
C LEU A 82 -7.77 -17.18 -26.68
N HIS A 83 -6.96 -16.17 -26.97
CA HIS A 83 -7.41 -14.84 -27.29
C HIS A 83 -8.24 -14.81 -28.60
N GLN A 84 -7.79 -15.53 -29.64
CA GLN A 84 -8.54 -15.67 -30.91
C GLN A 84 -9.88 -16.37 -30.66
N TRP A 85 -9.90 -17.43 -29.83
CA TRP A 85 -11.15 -18.12 -29.49
C TRP A 85 -12.11 -17.18 -28.72
N CYS A 86 -11.64 -16.39 -27.77
CA CYS A 86 -12.47 -15.40 -27.08
C CYS A 86 -13.10 -14.38 -28.07
N ASN A 87 -12.32 -13.95 -29.04
CA ASN A 87 -12.79 -13.01 -30.09
C ASN A 87 -13.95 -13.59 -30.94
N LEU A 88 -13.97 -14.91 -31.12
CA LEU A 88 -15.07 -15.58 -31.82
C LEU A 88 -16.37 -15.66 -30.99
N GLY A 89 -16.31 -15.41 -29.67
CA GLY A 89 -17.44 -15.47 -28.75
C GLY A 89 -18.08 -16.86 -28.62
N GLN A 90 -17.36 -17.92 -29.00
CA GLN A 90 -17.91 -19.28 -29.03
C GLN A 90 -17.86 -19.94 -27.66
N VAL A 91 -18.98 -20.56 -27.31
CA VAL A 91 -19.06 -21.40 -26.10
C VAL A 91 -18.55 -22.82 -26.41
N ILE A 92 -17.75 -23.38 -25.49
CA ILE A 92 -17.29 -24.76 -25.55
C ILE A 92 -17.91 -25.54 -24.41
N GLN A 93 -18.51 -26.68 -24.71
CA GLN A 93 -19.08 -27.60 -23.72
C GLN A 93 -18.62 -29.01 -23.99
N GLY A 94 -18.30 -29.76 -22.96
CA GLY A 94 -17.92 -31.17 -23.04
C GLY A 94 -17.10 -31.67 -21.86
N PRO A 95 -16.60 -32.90 -21.94
CA PRO A 95 -15.72 -33.45 -20.92
C PRO A 95 -14.50 -32.55 -20.68
N VAL A 96 -14.16 -32.30 -19.39
CA VAL A 96 -13.05 -31.42 -19.01
C VAL A 96 -11.76 -31.76 -19.77
N VAL A 97 -11.42 -33.04 -19.92
CA VAL A 97 -10.21 -33.50 -20.62
C VAL A 97 -10.21 -33.06 -22.11
N GLN A 98 -11.37 -33.04 -22.75
CA GLN A 98 -11.49 -32.58 -24.13
C GLN A 98 -11.32 -31.07 -24.22
N VAL A 99 -11.94 -30.32 -23.29
CA VAL A 99 -11.85 -28.86 -23.23
C VAL A 99 -10.42 -28.42 -22.90
N GLN A 100 -9.72 -29.13 -22.00
CA GLN A 100 -8.29 -28.88 -21.70
C GLN A 100 -7.39 -29.05 -22.93
N ARG A 101 -7.71 -29.97 -23.83
CA ARG A 101 -6.95 -30.13 -25.09
C ARG A 101 -7.23 -29.03 -26.10
N GLN A 102 -8.46 -28.51 -26.11
CA GLN A 102 -8.86 -27.44 -27.04
C GLN A 102 -8.39 -26.04 -26.55
N LEU A 103 -8.45 -25.81 -25.24
CA LEU A 103 -8.10 -24.58 -24.58
C LEU A 103 -6.95 -24.83 -23.59
N ALA A 104 -5.77 -25.13 -24.15
CA ALA A 104 -4.58 -25.44 -23.35
C ALA A 104 -4.24 -24.30 -22.36
N GLY A 105 -3.89 -24.67 -21.15
CA GLY A 105 -3.54 -23.72 -20.08
C GLY A 105 -4.72 -23.00 -19.42
N LEU A 106 -5.93 -23.01 -20.01
CA LEU A 106 -7.08 -22.32 -19.44
C LEU A 106 -7.66 -23.03 -18.21
N LEU A 107 -7.84 -24.33 -18.26
CA LEU A 107 -8.41 -25.12 -17.19
C LEU A 107 -7.32 -25.79 -16.34
N PRO A 108 -7.36 -25.64 -14.99
CA PRO A 108 -6.46 -26.38 -14.09
C PRO A 108 -6.53 -27.91 -14.32
N ALA A 109 -5.39 -28.58 -14.14
CA ALA A 109 -5.28 -30.03 -14.40
C ALA A 109 -6.15 -30.90 -13.48
N GLU A 110 -6.46 -30.39 -12.30
CA GLU A 110 -7.23 -31.09 -11.25
C GLU A 110 -8.75 -31.07 -11.48
N LEU A 111 -9.21 -30.44 -12.55
CA LEU A 111 -10.63 -30.39 -12.88
C LEU A 111 -11.08 -31.69 -13.54
N GLU A 112 -12.25 -32.16 -13.13
CA GLU A 112 -12.90 -33.36 -13.64
C GLU A 112 -14.37 -33.08 -13.98
N GLY A 113 -15.04 -34.02 -14.66
CA GLY A 113 -16.45 -33.93 -15.04
C GLY A 113 -16.65 -33.30 -16.40
N GLU A 114 -17.76 -32.59 -16.57
CA GLU A 114 -18.04 -31.76 -17.75
C GLU A 114 -17.79 -30.30 -17.46
N ALA A 115 -17.32 -29.58 -18.45
CA ALA A 115 -17.12 -28.13 -18.42
C ALA A 115 -18.01 -27.43 -19.43
N PHE A 116 -18.50 -26.26 -19.04
CA PHE A 116 -19.06 -25.24 -19.88
C PHE A 116 -18.16 -24.01 -19.78
N VAL A 117 -17.61 -23.56 -20.90
CA VAL A 117 -16.62 -22.48 -20.96
C VAL A 117 -17.13 -21.42 -21.93
N SER A 118 -17.20 -20.20 -21.46
CA SER A 118 -17.66 -19.05 -22.24
C SER A 118 -16.77 -17.83 -22.03
N PRO A 119 -16.39 -17.10 -23.08
CA PRO A 119 -15.83 -15.77 -22.93
C PRO A 119 -16.83 -14.86 -22.21
N LEU A 120 -16.33 -14.00 -21.31
CA LEU A 120 -17.12 -12.99 -20.61
C LEU A 120 -16.85 -11.61 -21.17
N GLU A 121 -15.61 -11.19 -21.17
CA GLU A 121 -15.15 -9.89 -21.62
C GLU A 121 -13.96 -10.07 -22.55
N TYR A 122 -13.89 -9.23 -23.56
CA TYR A 122 -12.81 -9.24 -24.52
C TYR A 122 -12.38 -7.79 -24.81
N GLU A 123 -11.11 -7.52 -24.58
CA GLU A 123 -10.43 -6.30 -25.02
C GLU A 123 -9.23 -6.66 -25.88
N ALA A 124 -8.62 -5.66 -26.54
CA ALA A 124 -7.60 -5.88 -27.55
C ALA A 124 -6.45 -6.81 -27.10
N ARG A 125 -6.09 -6.85 -25.81
CA ARG A 125 -4.97 -7.67 -25.28
C ARG A 125 -5.29 -8.43 -23.99
N THR A 126 -6.47 -8.22 -23.43
CA THR A 126 -6.93 -8.90 -22.21
C THR A 126 -8.29 -9.53 -22.44
N ALA A 127 -8.53 -10.65 -21.81
CA ALA A 127 -9.86 -11.27 -21.84
C ALA A 127 -10.16 -12.00 -20.53
N SER A 128 -11.43 -12.22 -20.26
CA SER A 128 -11.91 -13.02 -19.15
C SER A 128 -12.88 -14.11 -19.61
N VAL A 129 -12.87 -15.22 -18.89
CA VAL A 129 -13.59 -16.44 -19.26
C VAL A 129 -14.27 -17.03 -18.03
N MET A 130 -15.55 -17.39 -18.20
CA MET A 130 -16.29 -18.18 -17.23
C MET A 130 -16.08 -19.66 -17.49
N VAL A 131 -15.84 -20.44 -16.43
CA VAL A 131 -15.77 -21.90 -16.45
C VAL A 131 -16.73 -22.45 -15.38
N LEU A 132 -17.72 -23.21 -15.83
CA LEU A 132 -18.58 -24.01 -14.96
C LEU A 132 -18.16 -25.48 -15.08
N THR A 133 -18.02 -26.18 -13.96
CA THR A 133 -17.76 -27.63 -14.01
C THR A 133 -18.78 -28.39 -13.17
N THR A 134 -19.07 -29.63 -13.61
CA THR A 134 -19.94 -30.56 -12.89
C THR A 134 -19.10 -31.48 -12.01
N ARG A 135 -19.76 -32.19 -11.08
CA ARG A 135 -19.16 -33.35 -10.42
C ARG A 135 -18.93 -34.48 -11.42
N PRO A 136 -17.91 -35.32 -11.20
CA PRO A 136 -17.70 -36.55 -12.03
C PRO A 136 -18.99 -37.38 -12.14
N GLY A 137 -19.29 -37.82 -13.34
CA GLY A 137 -20.49 -38.61 -13.64
C GLY A 137 -21.81 -37.84 -13.75
N ARG A 138 -21.79 -36.51 -13.67
CA ARG A 138 -22.95 -35.63 -13.95
C ARG A 138 -22.76 -34.92 -15.27
N LEU A 139 -23.81 -34.95 -16.11
CA LEU A 139 -23.80 -34.35 -17.46
C LEU A 139 -24.59 -33.03 -17.48
N LEU A 140 -24.09 -32.08 -18.24
CA LEU A 140 -24.83 -30.87 -18.61
C LEU A 140 -25.80 -31.21 -19.75
N ARG A 141 -27.08 -30.84 -19.63
CA ARG A 141 -28.11 -31.05 -20.64
C ARG A 141 -28.34 -29.74 -21.40
N GLY A 142 -29.03 -29.83 -22.55
CA GLY A 142 -29.28 -28.66 -23.42
C GLY A 142 -30.01 -27.48 -22.74
N ASP A 143 -30.88 -27.76 -21.76
CA ASP A 143 -31.53 -26.70 -20.98
C ASP A 143 -30.58 -26.01 -19.98
N HIS A 144 -29.50 -26.69 -19.53
CA HIS A 144 -28.43 -26.09 -18.70
C HIS A 144 -27.52 -25.16 -19.53
N ASP A 145 -27.40 -25.41 -20.84
CA ASP A 145 -26.66 -24.56 -21.78
C ASP A 145 -27.33 -23.17 -21.93
N GLU A 146 -28.67 -23.13 -21.99
CA GLU A 146 -29.41 -21.85 -21.98
C GLU A 146 -29.09 -21.00 -20.73
N LEU A 147 -29.06 -21.65 -19.55
CA LEU A 147 -28.72 -20.97 -18.30
C LEU A 147 -27.23 -20.53 -18.31
N GLY A 148 -26.30 -21.38 -18.74
CA GLY A 148 -24.89 -21.04 -18.86
C GLY A 148 -24.64 -19.80 -19.72
N ARG A 149 -25.32 -19.71 -20.87
CA ARG A 149 -25.27 -18.53 -21.77
C ARG A 149 -25.86 -17.29 -21.11
N ALA A 150 -26.94 -17.43 -20.35
CA ALA A 150 -27.58 -16.32 -19.65
C ALA A 150 -26.76 -15.75 -18.47
N LEU A 151 -25.74 -16.50 -18.00
CA LEU A 151 -24.82 -16.04 -16.96
C LEU A 151 -23.68 -15.14 -17.49
N VAL A 152 -23.44 -15.16 -18.79
CA VAL A 152 -22.33 -14.44 -19.42
C VAL A 152 -22.44 -12.94 -19.11
N GLU A 153 -23.59 -12.34 -19.34
CA GLU A 153 -23.80 -10.91 -19.17
C GLU A 153 -23.68 -10.45 -17.70
N PRO A 154 -24.35 -11.09 -16.69
CA PRO A 154 -24.15 -10.73 -15.30
C PRO A 154 -22.70 -10.83 -14.84
N LEU A 155 -22.00 -11.91 -15.20
CA LEU A 155 -20.61 -12.12 -14.80
C LEU A 155 -19.64 -11.21 -15.53
N ALA A 156 -19.89 -10.85 -16.78
CA ALA A 156 -19.12 -9.84 -17.49
C ALA A 156 -19.20 -8.48 -16.79
N VAL A 157 -20.42 -8.08 -16.37
CA VAL A 157 -20.60 -6.84 -15.60
C VAL A 157 -19.86 -6.92 -14.26
N ALA A 158 -19.90 -8.07 -13.57
CA ALA A 158 -19.16 -8.24 -12.30
C ALA A 158 -17.64 -8.10 -12.49
N VAL A 159 -17.08 -8.71 -13.54
CA VAL A 159 -15.66 -8.59 -13.89
C VAL A 159 -15.29 -7.14 -14.23
N ALA A 160 -16.09 -6.48 -15.04
CA ALA A 160 -15.85 -5.08 -15.45
C ALA A 160 -15.90 -4.13 -14.24
N ASN A 161 -16.83 -4.35 -13.29
CA ASN A 161 -16.92 -3.56 -12.08
C ASN A 161 -15.70 -3.78 -11.15
N ASP A 162 -15.30 -5.01 -10.93
CA ASP A 162 -14.11 -5.37 -10.13
C ASP A 162 -12.85 -4.74 -10.74
N ARG A 163 -12.68 -4.80 -12.06
CA ARG A 163 -11.56 -4.18 -12.76
C ARG A 163 -11.54 -2.66 -12.60
N ARG A 164 -12.68 -1.98 -12.83
CA ARG A 164 -12.80 -0.52 -12.64
C ARG A 164 -12.47 -0.10 -11.21
N LEU A 165 -12.92 -0.88 -10.24
CA LEU A 165 -12.64 -0.61 -8.83
C LEU A 165 -11.14 -0.70 -8.53
N ARG A 166 -10.46 -1.72 -9.05
CA ARG A 166 -8.99 -1.88 -8.92
C ARG A 166 -8.24 -0.73 -9.60
N GLU A 167 -8.67 -0.32 -10.80
CA GLU A 167 -8.08 0.81 -11.52
C GLU A 167 -8.27 2.12 -10.74
N LEU A 168 -9.46 2.36 -10.17
CA LEU A 168 -9.72 3.54 -9.34
C LEU A 168 -8.88 3.56 -8.07
N VAL A 169 -8.69 2.42 -7.39
CA VAL A 169 -7.83 2.30 -6.21
C VAL A 169 -6.38 2.61 -6.58
N THR A 170 -5.87 2.01 -7.65
CA THR A 170 -4.50 2.24 -8.14
C THR A 170 -4.26 3.69 -8.55
N LEU A 171 -5.22 4.28 -9.26
CA LEU A 171 -5.14 5.69 -9.69
C LEU A 171 -5.20 6.63 -8.49
N ARG A 172 -6.07 6.36 -7.52
CA ARG A 172 -6.15 7.13 -6.27
C ARG A 172 -4.83 7.06 -5.50
N GLU A 173 -4.25 5.89 -5.35
CA GLU A 173 -2.95 5.72 -4.67
C GLU A 173 -1.82 6.48 -5.40
N SER A 174 -1.81 6.45 -6.74
CA SER A 174 -0.88 7.23 -7.56
C SER A 174 -1.08 8.73 -7.35
N LEU A 175 -2.32 9.22 -7.41
CA LEU A 175 -2.64 10.63 -7.18
C LEU A 175 -2.32 11.10 -5.77
N GLU A 176 -2.53 10.26 -4.75
CA GLU A 176 -2.15 10.58 -3.37
C GLU A 176 -0.62 10.64 -3.23
N ALA A 177 0.12 9.75 -3.88
CA ALA A 177 1.58 9.79 -3.93
C ALA A 177 2.09 11.04 -4.65
N ASP A 178 1.52 11.39 -5.82
CA ASP A 178 1.87 12.59 -6.58
C ASP A 178 1.53 13.87 -5.81
N ASN A 179 0.37 13.92 -5.15
CA ASN A 179 -0.03 15.04 -4.31
C ASN A 179 0.91 15.22 -3.12
N GLN A 180 1.35 14.12 -2.52
CA GLN A 180 2.33 14.13 -1.43
C GLN A 180 3.71 14.57 -1.93
N ALA A 181 4.13 14.11 -3.12
CA ALA A 181 5.36 14.56 -3.76
C ALA A 181 5.29 16.05 -4.15
N LEU A 182 4.17 16.52 -4.69
CA LEU A 182 3.94 17.94 -5.00
C LEU A 182 3.91 18.80 -3.74
N ARG A 183 3.22 18.36 -2.68
CA ARG A 183 3.24 19.05 -1.37
C ARG A 183 4.64 19.07 -0.77
N SER A 184 5.42 18.00 -0.93
CA SER A 184 6.84 17.96 -0.54
C SER A 184 7.70 18.89 -1.39
N ARG A 185 7.39 19.09 -2.70
CA ARG A 185 8.05 20.05 -3.57
C ARG A 185 7.66 21.49 -3.25
N LEU A 186 6.39 21.76 -3.00
CA LEU A 186 5.92 23.08 -2.54
C LEU A 186 6.47 23.41 -1.16
N GLY A 187 6.47 22.45 -0.22
CA GLY A 187 7.16 22.61 1.06
C GLY A 187 8.68 22.77 0.93
N ARG A 188 9.32 22.33 -0.18
CA ARG A 188 10.74 22.62 -0.45
C ARG A 188 10.95 24.09 -0.83
N GLN A 189 10.02 24.75 -1.51
CA GLN A 189 10.12 26.18 -1.80
C GLN A 189 9.96 27.04 -0.52
N ASP A 190 9.13 26.57 0.43
CA ASP A 190 8.99 27.23 1.75
C ASP A 190 10.09 26.85 2.77
N ILE A 191 10.79 25.73 2.58
CA ILE A 191 11.78 25.17 3.52
C ILE A 191 13.23 25.36 3.01
N SER A 192 13.44 25.69 1.73
CA SER A 192 14.76 26.07 1.21
C SER A 192 15.29 27.38 1.82
N ASP A 193 14.43 28.14 2.48
CA ASP A 193 14.83 29.26 3.31
C ASP A 193 15.12 28.81 4.73
N SER A 194 16.34 28.29 4.91
CA SER A 194 17.08 28.17 6.17
C SER A 194 16.34 27.55 7.37
N VAL A 195 16.90 26.44 7.90
CA VAL A 195 16.60 26.01 9.29
C VAL A 195 16.78 27.23 10.17
N VAL A 196 15.69 27.77 10.70
CA VAL A 196 15.74 28.95 11.58
C VAL A 196 16.57 28.59 12.81
N GLY A 197 17.60 29.38 13.14
CA GLY A 197 18.56 29.09 14.20
C GLY A 197 19.79 28.29 13.75
N SER A 198 19.97 28.06 12.41
CA SER A 198 21.13 27.32 11.87
C SER A 198 22.49 27.85 12.33
N ASP A 199 22.61 29.15 12.49
CA ASP A 199 23.87 29.82 12.87
C ASP A 199 23.96 30.16 14.36
N MET A 200 22.94 29.81 15.15
CA MET A 200 22.84 30.08 16.58
C MET A 200 22.64 28.82 17.40
N GLY A 201 21.44 28.58 17.92
CA GLY A 201 21.16 27.45 18.81
C GLY A 201 21.23 26.07 18.16
N LEU A 202 21.07 25.98 16.83
CA LEU A 202 21.19 24.74 16.09
C LEU A 202 22.51 24.55 15.34
N ARG A 203 23.51 25.44 15.53
CA ARG A 203 24.79 25.36 14.79
C ARG A 203 25.45 24.00 14.90
N GLY A 204 25.58 23.44 16.11
CA GLY A 204 26.15 22.11 16.31
C GLY A 204 25.36 20.98 15.66
N VAL A 205 24.03 21.12 15.57
CA VAL A 205 23.15 20.19 14.85
C VAL A 205 23.39 20.29 13.34
N MET A 206 23.55 21.51 12.82
CA MET A 206 23.83 21.73 11.39
C MET A 206 25.18 21.18 10.97
N ASP A 207 26.21 21.29 11.81
CA ASP A 207 27.53 20.70 11.56
C ASP A 207 27.41 19.16 11.47
N GLN A 208 26.65 18.54 12.37
CA GLN A 208 26.37 17.10 12.33
C GLN A 208 25.58 16.69 11.08
N ILE A 209 24.59 17.49 10.66
CA ILE A 209 23.82 17.27 9.43
C ILE A 209 24.75 17.27 8.21
N GLN A 210 25.63 18.26 8.08
CA GLN A 210 26.56 18.35 6.96
C GLN A 210 27.50 17.14 6.88
N LEU A 211 27.92 16.63 8.03
CA LEU A 211 28.78 15.44 8.10
C LEU A 211 28.04 14.18 7.64
N VAL A 212 26.80 13.95 8.14
CA VAL A 212 26.07 12.72 7.87
C VAL A 212 25.30 12.74 6.55
N ALA A 213 24.98 13.92 6.00
CA ALA A 213 24.21 14.04 4.77
C ALA A 213 24.89 13.34 3.60
N ARG A 214 26.22 13.34 3.53
CA ARG A 214 27.01 12.72 2.45
C ARG A 214 27.06 11.19 2.51
N SER A 215 26.64 10.57 3.61
CA SER A 215 26.60 9.12 3.81
C SER A 215 25.17 8.60 3.73
N ASP A 216 24.99 7.30 3.47
CA ASP A 216 23.70 6.62 3.53
C ASP A 216 23.43 5.96 4.91
N ALA A 217 24.29 6.26 5.90
CA ALA A 217 24.13 5.73 7.25
C ALA A 217 22.78 6.13 7.85
N PRO A 218 22.11 5.23 8.58
CA PRO A 218 20.94 5.54 9.38
C PRO A 218 21.21 6.66 10.38
N VAL A 219 20.26 7.57 10.55
CA VAL A 219 20.34 8.68 11.50
C VAL A 219 19.22 8.57 12.50
N LEU A 220 19.57 8.71 13.79
CA LEU A 220 18.59 8.75 14.87
C LEU A 220 18.52 10.16 15.47
N ILE A 221 17.39 10.84 15.31
CA ILE A 221 17.16 12.18 15.86
C ILE A 221 16.47 12.03 17.23
N LEU A 222 17.16 12.47 18.27
CA LEU A 222 16.66 12.47 19.65
C LEU A 222 16.22 13.89 20.03
N GLY A 223 15.07 14.03 20.66
CA GLY A 223 14.60 15.33 21.14
C GLY A 223 13.15 15.32 21.54
N GLU A 224 12.77 16.29 22.35
CA GLU A 224 11.41 16.44 22.86
C GLU A 224 10.38 16.63 21.74
N THR A 225 9.12 16.36 22.06
CA THR A 225 7.99 16.62 21.13
C THR A 225 7.95 18.12 20.80
N GLY A 226 7.77 18.44 19.52
CA GLY A 226 7.71 19.82 19.05
C GLY A 226 9.05 20.54 18.90
N SER A 227 10.20 19.90 19.15
CA SER A 227 11.54 20.50 19.02
C SER A 227 11.99 20.78 17.58
N GLY A 228 11.33 20.18 16.56
CA GLY A 228 11.66 20.38 15.15
C GLY A 228 12.37 19.21 14.49
N LYS A 229 12.24 17.99 15.01
CA LYS A 229 12.86 16.76 14.45
C LYS A 229 12.59 16.55 12.96
N GLU A 230 11.39 16.85 12.48
CA GLU A 230 11.04 16.77 11.05
C GLU A 230 11.86 17.74 10.19
N VAL A 231 12.07 18.96 10.64
CA VAL A 231 12.85 19.97 9.92
C VAL A 231 14.30 19.51 9.76
N VAL A 232 14.87 18.93 10.82
CA VAL A 232 16.21 18.31 10.81
C VAL A 232 16.25 17.13 9.82
N ALA A 233 15.27 16.24 9.85
CA ALA A 233 15.20 15.11 8.91
C ALA A 233 15.13 15.55 7.44
N ARG A 234 14.36 16.60 7.14
CA ARG A 234 14.30 17.20 5.80
C ARG A 234 15.63 17.84 5.40
N ALA A 235 16.31 18.52 6.32
CA ALA A 235 17.62 19.11 6.06
C ALA A 235 18.67 18.02 5.74
N ILE A 236 18.66 16.89 6.46
CA ILE A 236 19.50 15.72 6.17
C ILE A 236 19.24 15.19 4.75
N HIS A 237 17.97 15.01 4.39
CA HIS A 237 17.59 14.52 3.07
C HIS A 237 18.01 15.49 1.96
N SER A 238 17.66 16.78 2.08
CA SER A 238 17.92 17.79 1.05
C SER A 238 19.41 17.99 0.76
N GLN A 239 20.28 17.80 1.76
CA GLN A 239 21.73 17.88 1.63
C GLN A 239 22.39 16.55 1.24
N SER A 240 21.62 15.45 1.13
CA SER A 240 22.12 14.13 0.79
C SER A 240 22.24 13.90 -0.72
N ARG A 241 22.93 12.81 -1.09
CA ARG A 241 22.95 12.33 -2.49
C ARG A 241 21.55 11.95 -3.00
N ARG A 242 20.60 11.66 -2.09
CA ARG A 242 19.21 11.29 -2.37
C ARG A 242 18.26 12.48 -2.33
N GLY A 243 18.77 13.73 -2.25
CA GLY A 243 17.96 14.95 -2.13
C GLY A 243 16.99 15.21 -3.30
N SER A 244 17.22 14.60 -4.46
CA SER A 244 16.30 14.61 -5.61
C SER A 244 15.26 13.48 -5.57
N GLY A 245 15.47 12.45 -4.74
CA GLY A 245 14.57 11.31 -4.57
C GLY A 245 13.36 11.61 -3.69
N PRO A 246 12.49 10.62 -3.46
CA PRO A 246 11.35 10.79 -2.57
C PRO A 246 11.78 10.96 -1.11
N PHE A 247 11.14 11.92 -0.42
CA PHE A 247 11.18 12.02 1.05
C PHE A 247 9.80 11.70 1.61
N LEU A 248 9.67 10.53 2.21
CA LEU A 248 8.41 10.10 2.80
C LEU A 248 8.50 10.16 4.32
N ARG A 249 7.41 10.62 4.96
CA ARG A 249 7.29 10.70 6.41
C ARG A 249 6.20 9.76 6.90
N VAL A 250 6.53 8.98 7.92
CA VAL A 250 5.58 8.12 8.63
C VAL A 250 5.68 8.42 10.12
N ASN A 251 4.55 8.71 10.76
CA ASN A 251 4.48 8.80 12.21
C ASN A 251 3.99 7.45 12.76
N CYS A 252 4.90 6.68 13.37
CA CYS A 252 4.61 5.35 13.88
C CYS A 252 3.60 5.34 15.03
N GLY A 253 3.53 6.42 15.81
CA GLY A 253 2.56 6.55 16.90
C GLY A 253 1.14 6.92 16.46
N ALA A 254 0.98 7.40 15.20
CA ALA A 254 -0.33 7.78 14.67
C ALA A 254 -1.05 6.61 13.95
N ILE A 255 -0.36 5.50 13.70
CA ILE A 255 -0.92 4.32 13.03
C ILE A 255 -1.33 3.30 14.10
N PRO A 256 -2.55 2.76 14.05
CA PRO A 256 -2.95 1.66 14.94
C PRO A 256 -1.94 0.49 14.87
N PRO A 257 -1.56 -0.12 16.02
CA PRO A 257 -0.55 -1.18 16.06
C PRO A 257 -0.84 -2.36 15.12
N GLU A 258 -2.11 -2.67 14.89
CA GLU A 258 -2.57 -3.77 14.03
C GLU A 258 -2.34 -3.48 12.53
N LEU A 259 -2.25 -2.21 12.15
CA LEU A 259 -2.10 -1.78 10.76
C LEU A 259 -0.68 -1.38 10.40
N ILE A 260 0.20 -1.17 11.39
CA ILE A 260 1.53 -0.62 11.17
C ILE A 260 2.40 -1.49 10.26
N ASP A 261 2.31 -2.82 10.40
CA ASP A 261 3.02 -3.77 9.54
C ASP A 261 2.57 -3.65 8.08
N SER A 262 1.26 -3.63 7.86
CA SER A 262 0.65 -3.48 6.54
C SER A 262 0.98 -2.13 5.90
N GLU A 263 0.97 -1.04 6.66
CA GLU A 263 1.30 0.29 6.17
C GLU A 263 2.79 0.43 5.82
N LEU A 264 3.69 -0.03 6.70
CA LEU A 264 5.13 0.09 6.49
C LEU A 264 5.64 -0.84 5.39
N PHE A 265 5.25 -2.12 5.42
CA PHE A 265 5.85 -3.16 4.60
C PHE A 265 4.95 -3.60 3.43
N GLY A 266 3.68 -3.14 3.40
CA GLY A 266 2.71 -3.59 2.40
C GLY A 266 2.09 -4.94 2.74
N HIS A 267 1.06 -5.32 2.00
CA HIS A 267 0.40 -6.60 2.20
C HIS A 267 -0.05 -7.21 0.87
N GLU A 268 -0.17 -8.53 0.86
CA GLU A 268 -0.79 -9.27 -0.23
C GLU A 268 -2.28 -9.48 0.07
N ARG A 269 -3.07 -9.59 -0.98
CA ARG A 269 -4.50 -9.89 -0.88
C ARG A 269 -4.75 -11.13 -0.03
N GLY A 270 -5.65 -11.00 0.95
CA GLY A 270 -6.06 -12.11 1.83
C GLY A 270 -5.12 -12.38 2.99
N SER A 271 -4.14 -11.53 3.26
CA SER A 271 -3.21 -11.68 4.39
C SER A 271 -3.88 -11.46 5.76
N PHE A 272 -4.98 -10.69 5.81
CA PHE A 272 -5.81 -10.48 7.00
C PHE A 272 -7.24 -10.16 6.60
N THR A 273 -8.17 -10.19 7.56
CA THR A 273 -9.58 -9.81 7.34
C THR A 273 -9.66 -8.33 6.94
N GLY A 274 -9.98 -8.07 5.65
CA GLY A 274 -9.99 -6.73 5.07
C GLY A 274 -8.89 -6.45 4.04
N ALA A 275 -7.94 -7.36 3.82
CA ALA A 275 -6.95 -7.27 2.74
C ALA A 275 -7.57 -7.65 1.38
N VAL A 276 -8.34 -6.74 0.79
CA VAL A 276 -9.09 -6.97 -0.47
C VAL A 276 -8.17 -6.98 -1.69
N SER A 277 -7.06 -6.23 -1.66
CA SER A 277 -6.09 -6.09 -2.76
C SER A 277 -4.65 -6.09 -2.24
N ASP A 278 -3.68 -6.29 -3.15
CA ASP A 278 -2.27 -6.06 -2.84
C ASP A 278 -2.03 -4.56 -2.63
N ARG A 279 -1.27 -4.19 -1.60
CA ARG A 279 -0.92 -2.79 -1.33
C ARG A 279 0.56 -2.62 -1.09
N ARG A 280 1.17 -1.62 -1.75
CA ARG A 280 2.57 -1.25 -1.52
C ARG A 280 2.75 -0.52 -0.21
N GLY A 281 3.75 -0.94 0.58
CA GLY A 281 4.12 -0.30 1.82
C GLY A 281 4.93 0.99 1.63
N TRP A 282 5.16 1.72 2.73
CA TRP A 282 5.97 2.94 2.73
C TRP A 282 7.41 2.70 2.29
N PHE A 283 8.00 1.53 2.60
CA PHE A 283 9.35 1.18 2.16
C PHE A 283 9.46 1.05 0.65
N GLU A 284 8.51 0.37 -0.01
CA GLU A 284 8.47 0.26 -1.47
C GLU A 284 8.29 1.63 -2.15
N ARG A 285 7.50 2.52 -1.53
CA ARG A 285 7.22 3.86 -2.03
C ARG A 285 8.40 4.82 -1.83
N ALA A 286 9.27 4.55 -0.86
CA ALA A 286 10.46 5.34 -0.56
C ALA A 286 11.71 4.87 -1.31
N ASP A 287 11.59 3.86 -2.17
CA ASP A 287 12.72 3.27 -2.89
C ASP A 287 13.50 4.33 -3.68
N GLY A 288 14.83 4.28 -3.62
CA GLY A 288 15.73 5.31 -4.16
C GLY A 288 15.77 6.63 -3.37
N GLY A 289 15.03 6.75 -2.25
CA GLY A 289 14.88 7.98 -1.48
C GLY A 289 15.21 7.85 0.00
N THR A 290 14.46 8.59 0.82
CA THR A 290 14.60 8.61 2.28
C THR A 290 13.24 8.41 2.95
N LEU A 291 13.17 7.48 3.90
CA LEU A 291 12.02 7.28 4.76
C LEU A 291 12.32 7.85 6.16
N PHE A 292 11.51 8.83 6.56
CA PHE A 292 11.54 9.40 7.89
C PHE A 292 10.52 8.72 8.79
N LEU A 293 11.00 7.96 9.78
CA LEU A 293 10.21 7.26 10.79
C LEU A 293 10.14 8.12 12.06
N ASP A 294 9.05 8.86 12.22
CA ASP A 294 8.80 9.64 13.43
C ASP A 294 8.22 8.75 14.52
N GLU A 295 8.63 8.96 15.76
CA GLU A 295 8.24 8.17 16.94
C GLU A 295 8.54 6.67 16.79
N VAL A 296 9.76 6.33 16.35
CA VAL A 296 10.19 4.94 16.11
C VAL A 296 10.09 4.05 17.34
N GLY A 297 10.12 4.63 18.55
CA GLY A 297 9.90 3.92 19.82
C GLY A 297 8.48 3.39 20.02
N GLU A 298 7.52 3.78 19.17
CA GLU A 298 6.13 3.27 19.20
C GLU A 298 5.94 2.00 18.36
N LEU A 299 6.98 1.54 17.64
CA LEU A 299 6.88 0.35 16.81
C LEU A 299 6.58 -0.91 17.62
N PRO A 300 5.56 -1.70 17.25
CA PRO A 300 5.31 -2.99 17.88
C PRO A 300 6.45 -3.99 17.59
N PRO A 301 6.64 -5.02 18.42
CA PRO A 301 7.75 -5.96 18.29
C PRO A 301 7.89 -6.63 16.92
N ALA A 302 6.76 -6.95 16.25
CA ALA A 302 6.77 -7.54 14.91
C ALA A 302 7.38 -6.58 13.87
N ALA A 303 6.97 -5.30 13.89
CA ALA A 303 7.50 -4.28 13.00
C ALA A 303 8.99 -4.02 13.24
N GLN A 304 9.44 -4.09 14.50
CA GLN A 304 10.87 -3.96 14.82
C GLN A 304 11.73 -5.05 14.16
N VAL A 305 11.23 -6.29 14.10
CA VAL A 305 11.94 -7.41 13.45
C VAL A 305 12.08 -7.17 11.95
N ARG A 306 10.99 -6.75 11.30
CA ARG A 306 10.97 -6.49 9.85
C ARG A 306 11.85 -5.29 9.49
N LEU A 307 11.78 -4.20 10.28
CA LEU A 307 12.64 -3.03 10.11
C LEU A 307 14.12 -3.41 10.21
N LEU A 308 14.47 -4.29 11.15
CA LEU A 308 15.86 -4.76 11.30
C LEU A 308 16.35 -5.48 10.04
N ARG A 309 15.55 -6.37 9.44
CA ARG A 309 15.90 -7.07 8.18
C ARG A 309 16.17 -6.08 7.04
N ILE A 310 15.30 -5.08 6.87
CA ILE A 310 15.49 -4.06 5.84
C ILE A 310 16.79 -3.27 6.08
N LEU A 311 17.09 -2.90 7.34
CA LEU A 311 18.32 -2.20 7.68
C LEU A 311 19.59 -3.05 7.51
N GLN A 312 19.50 -4.38 7.59
CA GLN A 312 20.62 -5.31 7.43
C GLN A 312 20.89 -5.63 5.97
N ASP A 313 19.87 -6.08 5.26
CA ASP A 313 20.00 -6.76 3.98
C ASP A 313 19.29 -6.01 2.83
N GLY A 314 18.52 -4.95 3.13
CA GLY A 314 17.69 -4.25 2.15
C GLY A 314 16.49 -5.07 1.67
N MET A 315 16.18 -6.19 2.34
CA MET A 315 15.14 -7.11 1.91
C MET A 315 13.82 -6.82 2.63
N LEU A 316 12.78 -6.64 1.84
CA LEU A 316 11.41 -6.40 2.25
C LEU A 316 10.54 -7.62 1.90
N GLU A 317 9.69 -8.01 2.83
CA GLU A 317 8.67 -9.04 2.65
C GLU A 317 7.30 -8.45 3.00
N ARG A 318 6.33 -8.53 2.10
CA ARG A 318 4.96 -8.07 2.37
C ARG A 318 4.27 -8.95 3.42
N VAL A 319 3.30 -8.40 4.13
CA VAL A 319 2.48 -9.18 5.06
C VAL A 319 1.66 -10.21 4.28
N GLY A 320 1.82 -11.49 4.64
CA GLY A 320 1.17 -12.62 3.95
C GLY A 320 1.81 -13.03 2.63
N GLY A 321 2.91 -12.40 2.21
CA GLY A 321 3.70 -12.76 1.04
C GLY A 321 4.87 -13.68 1.41
N GLU A 322 5.34 -14.43 0.43
CA GLU A 322 6.57 -15.26 0.53
C GLU A 322 7.71 -14.67 -0.33
N ARG A 323 7.41 -13.60 -1.07
CA ARG A 323 8.37 -13.01 -2.01
C ARG A 323 9.16 -11.89 -1.34
N GLU A 324 10.48 -12.07 -1.26
CA GLU A 324 11.41 -11.02 -0.87
C GLU A 324 11.64 -10.05 -2.04
N GLN A 325 11.65 -8.76 -1.71
CA GLN A 325 11.91 -7.66 -2.65
C GLN A 325 13.03 -6.80 -2.08
N HIS A 326 14.03 -6.47 -2.90
CA HIS A 326 15.08 -5.54 -2.49
C HIS A 326 14.58 -4.10 -2.59
N VAL A 327 14.84 -3.31 -1.54
CA VAL A 327 14.55 -1.87 -1.48
C VAL A 327 15.81 -1.11 -1.06
N ASP A 328 16.08 0.02 -1.72
CA ASP A 328 17.21 0.90 -1.42
C ASP A 328 16.70 2.20 -0.79
N VAL A 329 16.50 2.19 0.53
CA VAL A 329 15.91 3.30 1.28
C VAL A 329 16.85 3.77 2.38
N ARG A 330 17.17 5.08 2.39
CA ARG A 330 17.86 5.69 3.52
C ARG A 330 16.88 5.92 4.67
N ILE A 331 17.25 5.48 5.88
CA ILE A 331 16.41 5.63 7.06
C ILE A 331 16.88 6.81 7.92
N VAL A 332 15.93 7.70 8.24
CA VAL A 332 16.06 8.72 9.29
C VAL A 332 14.98 8.43 10.32
N ALA A 333 15.36 8.07 11.53
CA ALA A 333 14.44 7.77 12.62
C ALA A 333 14.42 8.92 13.62
N ALA A 334 13.28 9.15 14.27
CA ALA A 334 13.17 10.12 15.36
C ALA A 334 12.37 9.56 16.53
N THR A 335 12.71 9.98 17.74
CA THR A 335 11.94 9.65 18.95
C THR A 335 12.20 10.67 20.05
N HIS A 336 11.26 10.80 20.96
CA HIS A 336 11.41 11.51 22.24
C HIS A 336 11.67 10.54 23.39
N ARG A 337 11.52 9.22 23.17
CA ARG A 337 11.68 8.17 24.18
C ARG A 337 13.14 7.80 24.38
N ASP A 338 13.46 7.35 25.60
CA ASP A 338 14.75 6.74 25.94
C ASP A 338 14.79 5.29 25.43
N LEU A 339 15.31 5.09 24.20
CA LEU A 339 15.41 3.75 23.62
C LEU A 339 16.32 2.81 24.43
N PRO A 340 17.47 3.23 24.98
CA PRO A 340 18.25 2.42 25.92
C PRO A 340 17.45 1.88 27.09
N ALA A 341 16.64 2.72 27.74
CA ALA A 341 15.78 2.28 28.85
C ALA A 341 14.72 1.27 28.34
N MET A 342 14.12 1.52 27.17
CA MET A 342 13.16 0.60 26.55
C MET A 342 13.79 -0.75 26.18
N VAL A 343 15.07 -0.79 25.83
CA VAL A 343 15.81 -2.05 25.59
C VAL A 343 15.95 -2.85 26.87
N VAL A 344 16.25 -2.20 28.00
CA VAL A 344 16.32 -2.86 29.31
C VAL A 344 14.95 -3.41 29.71
N GLU A 345 13.88 -2.69 29.43
CA GLU A 345 12.49 -3.11 29.69
C GLU A 345 11.97 -4.18 28.72
N GLY A 346 12.74 -4.53 27.69
CA GLY A 346 12.32 -5.51 26.66
C GLY A 346 11.25 -4.97 25.68
N LYS A 347 10.97 -3.67 25.68
CA LYS A 347 10.00 -3.00 24.78
C LYS A 347 10.59 -2.64 23.43
N PHE A 348 11.92 -2.53 23.36
CA PHE A 348 12.65 -2.26 22.12
C PHE A 348 13.80 -3.25 21.96
N ARG A 349 14.03 -3.73 20.72
CA ARG A 349 15.09 -4.70 20.46
C ARG A 349 16.46 -4.02 20.49
N ARG A 350 17.41 -4.65 21.15
CA ARG A 350 18.80 -4.17 21.26
C ARG A 350 19.50 -4.14 19.90
N ASP A 351 19.29 -5.15 19.06
CA ASP A 351 19.89 -5.26 17.73
C ASP A 351 19.40 -4.15 16.79
N LEU A 352 18.10 -3.84 16.81
CA LEU A 352 17.52 -2.74 16.05
C LEU A 352 18.06 -1.40 16.55
N TRP A 353 18.13 -1.19 17.87
CA TRP A 353 18.68 0.06 18.43
C TRP A 353 20.09 0.35 17.90
N TYR A 354 21.01 -0.63 17.96
CA TYR A 354 22.36 -0.44 17.40
C TYR A 354 22.37 -0.16 15.90
N ARG A 355 21.39 -0.67 15.17
CA ARG A 355 21.34 -0.50 13.70
C ARG A 355 20.76 0.85 13.29
N ILE A 356 19.84 1.45 14.06
CA ILE A 356 19.29 2.80 13.80
C ILE A 356 20.11 3.92 14.43
N ALA A 357 20.79 3.65 15.54
CA ALA A 357 21.57 4.64 16.29
C ALA A 357 23.03 4.75 15.79
N VAL A 358 23.27 4.54 14.48
CA VAL A 358 24.60 4.65 13.89
C VAL A 358 25.11 6.09 13.97
N PHE A 359 24.24 7.05 13.70
CA PHE A 359 24.56 8.48 13.83
C PHE A 359 23.46 9.17 14.64
N PRO A 360 23.62 9.29 15.96
CA PRO A 360 22.66 10.01 16.80
C PRO A 360 22.85 11.52 16.70
N ILE A 361 21.76 12.27 16.53
CA ILE A 361 21.69 13.72 16.58
C ILE A 361 20.74 14.12 17.70
N SER A 362 21.25 14.78 18.73
CA SER A 362 20.44 15.30 19.82
C SER A 362 19.99 16.71 19.53
N LEU A 363 18.66 16.91 19.44
CA LEU A 363 18.05 18.21 19.17
C LEU A 363 17.71 18.91 20.51
N PRO A 364 18.34 20.02 20.85
CA PRO A 364 18.08 20.70 22.11
C PRO A 364 16.65 21.24 22.18
N PRO A 365 16.00 21.20 23.34
CA PRO A 365 14.70 21.82 23.54
C PRO A 365 14.80 23.35 23.42
N LEU A 366 13.68 24.02 23.14
CA LEU A 366 13.65 25.47 22.85
C LEU A 366 14.20 26.32 24.01
N ARG A 367 13.99 25.90 25.26
CA ARG A 367 14.53 26.54 26.45
C ARG A 367 16.07 26.58 26.54
N GLU A 368 16.77 25.67 25.85
CA GLU A 368 18.23 25.63 25.77
C GLU A 368 18.79 26.42 24.58
N ARG A 369 17.91 26.90 23.69
CA ARG A 369 18.25 27.73 22.52
C ARG A 369 17.35 28.96 22.39
N THR A 370 17.19 29.66 23.49
CA THR A 370 16.35 30.88 23.57
C THR A 370 16.78 31.98 22.60
N ALA A 371 18.05 31.96 22.15
CA ALA A 371 18.56 32.84 21.11
C ALA A 371 17.85 32.65 19.74
N ASP A 372 17.23 31.51 19.48
CA ASP A 372 16.48 31.24 18.24
C ASP A 372 15.06 31.83 18.28
N ILE A 373 14.53 32.16 19.48
CA ILE A 373 13.14 32.58 19.65
C ILE A 373 12.80 33.83 18.84
N PRO A 374 13.62 34.90 18.79
CA PRO A 374 13.33 36.07 17.99
C PRO A 374 13.15 35.74 16.49
N ALA A 375 14.05 34.92 15.94
CA ALA A 375 14.03 34.51 14.54
C ALA A 375 12.84 33.60 14.22
N LEU A 376 12.52 32.66 15.13
CA LEU A 376 11.34 31.78 15.03
C LEU A 376 10.05 32.60 15.09
N THR A 377 9.94 33.54 16.03
CA THR A 377 8.78 34.42 16.15
C THR A 377 8.56 35.24 14.89
N ALA A 378 9.61 35.88 14.35
CA ALA A 378 9.54 36.61 13.10
C ALA A 378 9.16 35.69 11.90
N HIS A 379 9.63 34.46 11.87
CA HIS A 379 9.27 33.48 10.84
C HIS A 379 7.77 33.10 10.91
N PHE A 380 7.24 32.76 12.09
CA PHE A 380 5.84 32.39 12.26
C PHE A 380 4.90 33.57 12.02
N ALA A 381 5.26 34.78 12.52
CA ALA A 381 4.46 36.00 12.27
C ALA A 381 4.35 36.33 10.77
N ARG A 382 5.46 36.23 10.02
CA ARG A 382 5.43 36.41 8.55
C ARG A 382 4.56 35.35 7.88
N ARG A 383 4.67 34.11 8.29
CA ARG A 383 3.87 32.99 7.75
C ARG A 383 2.38 33.17 8.02
N ALA A 384 2.01 33.54 9.25
CA ALA A 384 0.63 33.87 9.62
C ALA A 384 0.07 35.05 8.82
N ALA A 385 0.82 36.16 8.70
CA ALA A 385 0.45 37.33 7.93
C ALA A 385 0.22 36.96 6.46
N SER A 386 1.12 36.20 5.83
CA SER A 386 0.97 35.75 4.45
C SER A 386 -0.30 34.91 4.23
N ARG A 387 -0.63 34.00 5.16
CA ARG A 387 -1.85 33.17 5.10
C ARG A 387 -3.14 33.95 5.23
N LEU A 388 -3.10 35.06 6.01
CA LEU A 388 -4.24 35.93 6.25
C LEU A 388 -4.32 37.10 5.25
N GLY A 389 -3.36 37.26 4.33
CA GLY A 389 -3.30 38.36 3.41
C GLY A 389 -3.00 39.70 4.12
N LEU A 390 -2.37 39.69 5.29
CA LEU A 390 -2.03 40.82 6.09
C LEU A 390 -0.58 41.28 5.84
N PRO A 391 -0.25 42.59 6.06
CA PRO A 391 1.14 43.01 6.05
C PRO A 391 1.95 42.31 7.16
N PRO A 392 3.28 42.11 6.98
CA PRO A 392 4.12 41.50 7.99
C PRO A 392 4.03 42.21 9.33
N LEU A 393 3.69 41.51 10.40
CA LEU A 393 3.65 42.00 11.76
C LEU A 393 5.05 41.91 12.38
N SER A 394 5.50 42.94 13.05
CA SER A 394 6.70 42.93 13.89
C SER A 394 6.28 42.83 15.34
N VAL A 395 6.89 41.85 16.06
CA VAL A 395 6.70 41.69 17.49
C VAL A 395 7.66 42.63 18.24
N ALA A 396 7.17 43.32 19.25
CA ALA A 396 7.97 44.28 19.99
C ALA A 396 9.09 43.60 20.81
N ALA A 397 10.19 44.32 21.07
CA ALA A 397 11.34 43.79 21.80
C ALA A 397 10.99 43.34 23.23
N GLU A 398 10.07 44.00 23.88
CA GLU A 398 9.58 43.69 25.22
C GLU A 398 8.83 42.33 25.22
N GLU A 399 8.01 42.09 24.20
CA GLU A 399 7.28 40.81 24.03
C GLU A 399 8.23 39.67 23.70
N ILE A 400 9.27 39.91 22.91
CA ILE A 400 10.34 38.94 22.65
C ILE A 400 11.03 38.53 23.95
N GLY A 401 11.31 39.48 24.84
CA GLY A 401 11.88 39.22 26.16
C GLY A 401 11.01 38.27 27.01
N LEU A 402 9.69 38.44 26.97
CA LEU A 402 8.74 37.58 27.65
C LEU A 402 8.74 36.16 27.04
N LEU A 403 8.75 36.07 25.71
CA LEU A 403 8.82 34.78 25.00
C LEU A 403 10.13 34.03 25.32
N GLN A 404 11.27 34.73 25.48
CA GLN A 404 12.55 34.12 25.83
C GLN A 404 12.60 33.64 27.28
N ALA A 405 11.83 34.23 28.19
CA ALA A 405 11.77 33.85 29.59
C ALA A 405 10.87 32.63 29.85
N TYR A 406 10.00 32.26 28.92
CA TYR A 406 9.09 31.13 29.07
C TYR A 406 9.80 29.79 28.79
N SER A 407 9.38 28.71 29.46
CA SER A 407 10.06 27.40 29.42
C SER A 407 9.73 26.54 28.20
N TRP A 408 8.69 26.87 27.46
CA TRP A 408 8.25 26.20 26.23
C TRP A 408 8.16 24.68 26.34
N PRO A 409 7.29 24.10 27.20
CA PRO A 409 7.15 22.63 27.33
C PRO A 409 6.73 21.98 26.00
N GLY A 410 5.96 22.65 25.12
CA GLY A 410 5.63 22.22 23.78
C GLY A 410 6.62 22.65 22.69
N ASN A 411 7.76 23.23 23.09
CA ASN A 411 8.84 23.65 22.22
C ASN A 411 8.37 24.59 21.06
N VAL A 412 8.93 24.39 19.87
CA VAL A 412 8.64 25.22 18.69
C VAL A 412 7.17 25.07 18.23
N ARG A 413 6.54 23.91 18.49
CA ARG A 413 5.13 23.69 18.17
C ARG A 413 4.22 24.61 19.00
N GLU A 414 4.50 24.75 20.28
CA GLU A 414 3.76 25.65 21.17
C GLU A 414 4.01 27.13 20.78
N LEU A 415 5.28 27.51 20.52
CA LEU A 415 5.61 28.85 20.06
C LEU A 415 4.87 29.21 18.76
N SER A 416 4.85 28.30 17.77
CA SER A 416 4.10 28.52 16.53
C SER A 416 2.60 28.74 16.79
N ALA A 417 1.99 27.94 17.65
CA ALA A 417 0.56 28.05 17.98
C ALA A 417 0.21 29.34 18.74
N VAL A 418 1.14 29.90 19.51
CA VAL A 418 0.94 31.18 20.21
C VAL A 418 1.05 32.37 19.26
N ILE A 419 1.91 32.28 18.23
CA ILE A 419 2.14 33.38 17.26
C ILE A 419 1.11 33.37 16.13
N GLU A 420 0.61 32.21 15.70
CA GLU A 420 -0.43 32.08 14.65
C GLU A 420 -1.83 32.44 15.15
#